data_21f273cbfb914948318861ba53e4e1c6
#
_entry.id   21f273cbfb914948318861ba53e4e1c6
#
_cell.length_a   1.000
_cell.length_b   1.000
_cell.length_c   1.000
_cell.angle_alpha   90.00
_cell.angle_beta   90.00
_cell.angle_gamma   90.00
#
_symmetry.space_group_name_H-M   'P 1'
#
loop_
_entity.id
_entity.type
_entity.pdbx_description
1 polymer ?
#
loop_
_entity_poly.entity_id
_entity_poly.type
_entity_poly.pdbx_seq_one_letter_code
_entity_poly.pdbx_strand_id
1 'polypeptide(L)'
;MSFVIKFEQISYQFPGTSEPVLRDVSLAFAPGERVCLAGANGSGKTTLSLLLAGILSPSSGRILLNDRVVPKVPQGFAAFGFQNPDDQMVASVVEKEVAFGLELRNQSMTQMGSAIADALKSLGIGHLARRDIATLSGGEKQKTAISALTVTEPRLLILDEPDSFLDADGKRALEEALSWLKSTDPNLIEIRITQDQETMGRYERLILLANGQVIADKQPSDILADTTLLAESRMTVSPQRNSAIKTNDLVTSPTSRDSMIRTENLTFAYPESNPVIRNFSLQWRRGEIVGVVGPTGSGKSTLGLLVCGLLTPTDGTISIDGVANQQGVRPLVTMAVQQPERQFFLHTCAEEIVFGPRNLGRSISSEHAEQFLIQVGLEPSKYAHRDPLTLSVGEQRRLAFAVLLALDRPFVVFDEPTSGLDPAGIAQFESMARGLAWSGAGILVISHDRGLIERVCDRKIALNGE
;
A
#
# COMPACT_ATOMS: atom_id res chain seq x y z
N MET A 1 6.45 35.21 7.10
CA MET A 1 5.14 35.77 6.70
C MET A 1 4.12 34.66 6.78
N SER A 2 3.01 34.89 7.47
CA SER A 2 1.89 33.95 7.51
C SER A 2 1.29 33.82 6.11
N PHE A 3 0.99 32.62 5.66
CA PHE A 3 0.35 32.38 4.38
C PHE A 3 -0.90 31.49 4.60
N VAL A 4 -1.93 31.71 3.82
CA VAL A 4 -3.17 30.93 3.82
C VAL A 4 -3.42 30.45 2.41
N ILE A 5 -3.71 29.15 2.27
CA ILE A 5 -4.17 28.59 1.00
C ILE A 5 -5.67 28.27 1.13
N LYS A 6 -6.47 28.71 0.14
CA LYS A 6 -7.91 28.46 0.09
C LYS A 6 -8.28 27.85 -1.24
N PHE A 7 -9.09 26.83 -1.19
CA PHE A 7 -9.78 26.23 -2.32
C PHE A 7 -11.26 26.66 -2.24
N GLU A 8 -11.77 27.25 -3.32
CA GLU A 8 -13.16 27.66 -3.41
C GLU A 8 -13.85 26.94 -4.56
N GLN A 9 -14.80 26.05 -4.23
CA GLN A 9 -15.64 25.28 -5.16
C GLN A 9 -14.78 24.55 -6.21
N ILE A 10 -13.69 23.95 -5.79
CA ILE A 10 -12.78 23.21 -6.66
C ILE A 10 -13.45 21.93 -7.14
N SER A 11 -13.51 21.75 -8.45
CA SER A 11 -13.86 20.48 -9.09
C SER A 11 -12.75 20.04 -10.01
N TYR A 12 -12.56 18.72 -10.11
CA TYR A 12 -11.53 18.13 -10.98
C TYR A 12 -12.04 16.89 -11.69
N GLN A 13 -11.77 16.84 -12.99
CA GLN A 13 -12.09 15.71 -13.86
C GLN A 13 -10.85 15.32 -14.67
N PHE A 14 -10.50 14.04 -14.69
CA PHE A 14 -9.41 13.58 -15.53
C PHE A 14 -9.80 13.63 -17.02
N PRO A 15 -8.85 13.94 -17.92
CA PRO A 15 -9.11 13.88 -19.36
C PRO A 15 -9.63 12.49 -19.78
N GLY A 16 -10.70 12.49 -20.56
CA GLY A 16 -11.30 11.23 -21.05
C GLY A 16 -12.25 10.51 -20.10
N THR A 17 -12.47 11.02 -18.88
CA THR A 17 -13.50 10.49 -17.98
C THR A 17 -14.82 11.22 -18.12
N SER A 18 -15.94 10.55 -17.84
CA SER A 18 -17.30 11.13 -17.93
C SER A 18 -17.71 11.90 -16.68
N GLU A 19 -17.09 11.62 -15.52
CA GLU A 19 -17.49 12.22 -14.26
C GLU A 19 -16.30 12.85 -13.52
N PRO A 20 -16.53 13.97 -12.80
CA PRO A 20 -15.50 14.57 -11.97
C PRO A 20 -15.18 13.70 -10.76
N VAL A 21 -13.87 13.63 -10.43
CA VAL A 21 -13.35 12.94 -9.24
C VAL A 21 -13.53 13.80 -7.99
N LEU A 22 -13.46 15.13 -8.13
CA LEU A 22 -13.74 16.08 -7.05
C LEU A 22 -14.85 17.02 -7.48
N ARG A 23 -15.78 17.35 -6.55
CA ARG A 23 -16.97 18.15 -6.79
C ARG A 23 -17.13 19.22 -5.71
N ASP A 24 -17.04 20.49 -6.12
CA ASP A 24 -17.29 21.67 -5.27
C ASP A 24 -16.57 21.68 -3.93
N VAL A 25 -15.32 21.23 -3.89
CA VAL A 25 -14.49 21.17 -2.69
C VAL A 25 -14.07 22.56 -2.28
N SER A 26 -14.43 22.99 -1.06
CA SER A 26 -14.03 24.25 -0.47
C SER A 26 -13.32 23.99 0.86
N LEU A 27 -12.03 24.39 0.95
CA LEU A 27 -11.16 24.15 2.10
C LEU A 27 -10.24 25.35 2.29
N ALA A 28 -9.81 25.58 3.52
CA ALA A 28 -8.76 26.57 3.82
C ALA A 28 -7.74 25.94 4.78
N PHE A 29 -6.46 26.25 4.57
CA PHE A 29 -5.36 25.81 5.41
C PHE A 29 -4.54 27.01 5.86
N ALA A 30 -4.32 27.09 7.16
CA ALA A 30 -3.54 28.14 7.81
C ALA A 30 -2.13 27.63 8.19
N PRO A 31 -1.14 28.55 8.34
CA PRO A 31 0.21 28.17 8.75
C PRO A 31 0.19 27.39 10.08
N GLY A 32 0.98 26.34 10.10
CA GLY A 32 1.17 25.51 11.28
C GLY A 32 0.06 24.49 11.54
N GLU A 33 -0.98 24.40 10.71
CA GLU A 33 -2.00 23.37 10.86
C GLU A 33 -1.44 21.97 10.57
N ARG A 34 -1.88 21.01 11.39
CA ARG A 34 -1.72 19.58 11.14
C ARG A 34 -3.08 18.98 10.83
N VAL A 35 -3.25 18.57 9.60
CA VAL A 35 -4.54 18.11 9.08
C VAL A 35 -4.44 16.65 8.65
N CYS A 36 -5.38 15.85 9.10
CA CYS A 36 -5.59 14.51 8.59
C CYS A 36 -6.65 14.54 7.49
N LEU A 37 -6.38 13.88 6.37
CA LEU A 37 -7.30 13.70 5.25
C LEU A 37 -7.67 12.22 5.15
N ALA A 38 -8.95 11.88 5.34
CA ALA A 38 -9.42 10.51 5.38
C ALA A 38 -10.59 10.26 4.42
N GLY A 39 -10.93 9.00 4.21
CA GLY A 39 -12.02 8.53 3.36
C GLY A 39 -11.66 7.22 2.65
N ALA A 40 -12.64 6.51 2.12
CA ALA A 40 -12.43 5.26 1.40
C ALA A 40 -11.55 5.42 0.15
N ASN A 41 -11.08 4.29 -0.37
CA ASN A 41 -10.37 4.28 -1.65
C ASN A 41 -11.28 4.79 -2.77
N GLY A 42 -10.72 5.63 -3.65
CA GLY A 42 -11.46 6.30 -4.72
C GLY A 42 -12.29 7.52 -4.28
N SER A 43 -12.23 7.97 -3.02
CA SER A 43 -12.94 9.17 -2.55
C SER A 43 -12.37 10.50 -3.06
N GLY A 44 -11.20 10.50 -3.71
CA GLY A 44 -10.55 11.70 -4.26
C GLY A 44 -9.40 12.27 -3.44
N LYS A 45 -8.96 11.62 -2.36
CA LYS A 45 -7.89 12.09 -1.45
C LYS A 45 -6.60 12.43 -2.20
N THR A 46 -6.05 11.47 -2.94
CA THR A 46 -4.82 11.65 -3.72
C THR A 46 -4.98 12.76 -4.76
N THR A 47 -6.14 12.84 -5.45
CA THR A 47 -6.42 13.91 -6.42
C THR A 47 -6.44 15.29 -5.77
N LEU A 48 -7.10 15.42 -4.60
CA LEU A 48 -7.10 16.67 -3.82
C LEU A 48 -5.69 17.06 -3.41
N SER A 49 -4.90 16.10 -2.97
CA SER A 49 -3.51 16.30 -2.56
C SER A 49 -2.60 16.72 -3.72
N LEU A 50 -2.80 16.17 -4.92
CA LEU A 50 -2.06 16.57 -6.12
C LEU A 50 -2.42 18.00 -6.58
N LEU A 51 -3.67 18.45 -6.37
CA LEU A 51 -4.07 19.84 -6.58
C LEU A 51 -3.42 20.76 -5.55
N LEU A 52 -3.38 20.37 -4.26
CA LEU A 52 -2.69 21.09 -3.19
C LEU A 52 -1.17 21.15 -3.41
N ALA A 53 -0.59 20.09 -3.96
CA ALA A 53 0.82 20.06 -4.35
C ALA A 53 1.13 20.91 -5.59
N GLY A 54 0.13 21.43 -6.31
CA GLY A 54 0.31 22.16 -7.56
C GLY A 54 0.76 21.29 -8.74
N ILE A 55 0.60 19.97 -8.64
CA ILE A 55 0.87 19.02 -9.73
C ILE A 55 -0.27 19.07 -10.74
N LEU A 56 -1.51 19.06 -10.26
CA LEU A 56 -2.71 19.21 -11.07
C LEU A 56 -3.25 20.64 -11.01
N SER A 57 -4.00 21.03 -12.04
CA SER A 57 -4.77 22.27 -12.07
C SER A 57 -6.27 21.95 -12.01
N PRO A 58 -7.10 22.69 -11.25
CA PRO A 58 -8.52 22.40 -11.15
C PRO A 58 -9.23 22.56 -12.50
N SER A 59 -10.28 21.78 -12.73
CA SER A 59 -11.15 21.92 -13.91
C SER A 59 -12.09 23.12 -13.76
N SER A 60 -12.50 23.42 -12.52
CA SER A 60 -13.31 24.60 -12.17
C SER A 60 -13.05 24.99 -10.71
N GLY A 61 -13.52 26.18 -10.32
CA GLY A 61 -13.28 26.77 -9.01
C GLY A 61 -12.09 27.69 -8.98
N ARG A 62 -11.63 28.10 -7.78
CA ARG A 62 -10.53 29.05 -7.61
C ARG A 62 -9.60 28.61 -6.48
N ILE A 63 -8.31 28.76 -6.71
CA ILE A 63 -7.27 28.63 -5.68
C ILE A 63 -6.83 30.03 -5.28
N LEU A 64 -6.83 30.32 -3.98
CA LEU A 64 -6.32 31.58 -3.46
C LEU A 64 -5.10 31.30 -2.57
N LEU A 65 -4.07 32.11 -2.78
CA LEU A 65 -2.90 32.15 -1.92
C LEU A 65 -2.79 33.57 -1.34
N ASN A 66 -2.99 33.70 -0.03
CA ASN A 66 -3.10 35.00 0.65
C ASN A 66 -4.15 35.92 -0.02
N ASP A 67 -5.36 35.40 -0.24
CA ASP A 67 -6.50 36.06 -0.89
C ASP A 67 -6.25 36.51 -2.35
N ARG A 68 -5.14 36.09 -2.97
CA ARG A 68 -4.87 36.31 -4.40
C ARG A 68 -5.17 35.04 -5.18
N VAL A 69 -6.00 35.17 -6.21
CA VAL A 69 -6.32 34.04 -7.09
C VAL A 69 -5.08 33.63 -7.87
N VAL A 70 -4.79 32.33 -7.85
CA VAL A 70 -3.69 31.71 -8.61
C VAL A 70 -4.25 30.57 -9.48
N PRO A 71 -3.68 30.32 -10.68
CA PRO A 71 -4.20 29.25 -11.55
C PRO A 71 -3.95 27.86 -10.98
N LYS A 72 -2.87 27.72 -10.22
CA LYS A 72 -2.50 26.52 -9.45
C LYS A 72 -1.57 26.91 -8.31
N VAL A 73 -1.36 26.00 -7.36
CA VAL A 73 -0.36 26.18 -6.29
C VAL A 73 1.02 26.32 -6.91
N PRO A 74 1.80 27.35 -6.53
CA PRO A 74 3.12 27.59 -7.12
C PRO A 74 4.09 26.43 -6.90
N GLN A 75 4.93 26.18 -7.88
CA GLN A 75 5.97 25.16 -7.78
C GLN A 75 6.95 25.47 -6.62
N GLY A 76 7.28 24.45 -5.84
CA GLY A 76 8.14 24.58 -4.66
C GLY A 76 7.44 25.13 -3.41
N PHE A 77 6.15 25.47 -3.48
CA PHE A 77 5.33 25.80 -2.31
C PHE A 77 5.03 24.56 -1.46
N ALA A 78 4.70 23.45 -2.12
CA ALA A 78 4.40 22.20 -1.49
C ALA A 78 5.43 21.11 -1.84
N ALA A 79 5.63 20.17 -0.91
CA ALA A 79 6.29 18.90 -1.13
C ALA A 79 5.27 17.77 -0.96
N PHE A 80 5.33 16.77 -1.84
CA PHE A 80 4.40 15.64 -1.86
C PHE A 80 5.17 14.33 -1.72
N GLY A 81 4.89 13.59 -0.65
CA GLY A 81 5.43 12.25 -0.39
C GLY A 81 4.44 11.19 -0.85
N PHE A 82 4.89 10.31 -1.72
CA PHE A 82 4.10 9.18 -2.22
C PHE A 82 3.95 8.09 -1.16
N GLN A 83 2.95 7.25 -1.33
CA GLN A 83 2.64 6.13 -0.45
C GLN A 83 3.84 5.17 -0.32
N ASN A 84 4.48 4.83 -1.43
CA ASN A 84 5.67 4.02 -1.47
C ASN A 84 6.91 4.91 -1.68
N PRO A 85 7.87 4.94 -0.73
CA PRO A 85 9.07 5.75 -0.87
C PRO A 85 9.93 5.38 -2.09
N ASP A 86 9.89 4.13 -2.54
CA ASP A 86 10.64 3.70 -3.74
C ASP A 86 10.15 4.40 -5.02
N ASP A 87 8.87 4.80 -5.10
CA ASP A 87 8.30 5.45 -6.28
C ASP A 87 8.74 6.90 -6.45
N GLN A 88 9.27 7.52 -5.40
CA GLN A 88 9.79 8.90 -5.45
C GLN A 88 11.31 8.99 -5.51
N MET A 89 12.04 7.89 -5.27
CA MET A 89 13.49 7.85 -5.29
C MET A 89 14.01 7.89 -6.74
N VAL A 90 14.81 8.92 -7.06
CA VAL A 90 15.39 9.13 -8.41
C VAL A 90 16.89 8.90 -8.44
N ALA A 91 17.56 9.00 -7.29
CA ALA A 91 19.00 8.75 -7.17
C ALA A 91 19.29 7.37 -6.57
N SER A 92 20.50 6.87 -6.77
CA SER A 92 20.97 5.61 -6.16
C SER A 92 21.61 5.79 -4.80
N VAL A 93 21.99 7.01 -4.41
CA VAL A 93 22.70 7.32 -3.16
C VAL A 93 21.94 8.34 -2.34
N VAL A 94 21.87 8.13 -1.03
CA VAL A 94 21.07 8.92 -0.09
C VAL A 94 21.34 10.44 -0.20
N GLU A 95 22.60 10.87 -0.15
CA GLU A 95 22.94 12.31 -0.25
C GLU A 95 22.54 12.93 -1.58
N LYS A 96 22.59 12.15 -2.67
CA LYS A 96 22.17 12.60 -4.01
C LYS A 96 20.66 12.71 -4.12
N GLU A 97 19.93 11.81 -3.48
CA GLU A 97 18.46 11.88 -3.40
C GLU A 97 18.02 13.16 -2.69
N VAL A 98 18.64 13.46 -1.54
CA VAL A 98 18.33 14.68 -0.80
C VAL A 98 18.78 15.94 -1.55
N ALA A 99 19.90 15.88 -2.29
CA ALA A 99 20.39 16.98 -3.11
C ALA A 99 19.46 17.34 -4.27
N PHE A 100 18.74 16.38 -4.82
CA PHE A 100 17.99 16.51 -6.08
C PHE A 100 17.04 17.72 -6.11
N GLY A 101 16.26 17.93 -5.04
CA GLY A 101 15.35 19.08 -4.93
C GLY A 101 16.07 20.44 -4.89
N LEU A 102 17.26 20.50 -4.31
CA LEU A 102 18.10 21.72 -4.25
C LEU A 102 18.77 22.00 -5.58
N GLU A 103 19.22 20.95 -6.30
CA GLU A 103 19.79 21.06 -7.65
C GLU A 103 18.78 21.67 -8.61
N LEU A 104 17.52 21.26 -8.57
CA LEU A 104 16.44 21.83 -9.37
C LEU A 104 16.19 23.33 -9.10
N ARG A 105 16.60 23.82 -7.92
CA ARG A 105 16.52 25.25 -7.54
C ARG A 105 17.80 26.05 -7.87
N ASN A 106 18.78 25.43 -8.53
CA ASN A 106 20.08 26.03 -8.89
C ASN A 106 20.83 26.61 -7.67
N GLN A 107 20.76 25.97 -6.51
CA GLN A 107 21.52 26.37 -5.33
C GLN A 107 23.03 26.09 -5.53
N SER A 108 23.89 26.87 -4.87
CA SER A 108 25.33 26.63 -4.95
C SER A 108 25.74 25.34 -4.20
N MET A 109 26.76 24.66 -4.71
CA MET A 109 27.27 23.40 -4.11
C MET A 109 27.59 23.54 -2.61
N THR A 110 28.12 24.69 -2.20
CA THR A 110 28.49 24.96 -0.80
C THR A 110 27.25 25.05 0.11
N GLN A 111 26.19 25.71 -0.37
CA GLN A 111 24.93 25.83 0.36
C GLN A 111 24.19 24.47 0.43
N MET A 112 24.22 23.72 -0.67
CA MET A 112 23.62 22.38 -0.70
C MET A 112 24.28 21.42 0.30
N GLY A 113 25.60 21.41 0.40
CA GLY A 113 26.32 20.50 1.28
C GLY A 113 25.92 20.62 2.76
N SER A 114 25.79 21.86 3.27
CA SER A 114 25.32 22.08 4.65
C SER A 114 23.85 21.68 4.82
N ALA A 115 22.97 22.10 3.91
CA ALA A 115 21.54 21.79 3.99
C ALA A 115 21.27 20.29 3.96
N ILE A 116 21.96 19.53 3.09
CA ILE A 116 21.86 18.07 3.02
C ILE A 116 22.34 17.43 4.32
N ALA A 117 23.51 17.85 4.82
CA ALA A 117 24.06 17.29 6.06
C ALA A 117 23.13 17.55 7.27
N ASP A 118 22.56 18.76 7.36
CA ASP A 118 21.62 19.13 8.41
C ASP A 118 20.29 18.33 8.29
N ALA A 119 19.74 18.19 7.09
CA ALA A 119 18.53 17.40 6.85
C ALA A 119 18.72 15.92 7.22
N LEU A 120 19.81 15.29 6.82
CA LEU A 120 20.12 13.90 7.17
C LEU A 120 20.40 13.71 8.65
N LYS A 121 21.11 14.65 9.26
CA LYS A 121 21.43 14.61 10.70
C LYS A 121 20.18 14.74 11.55
N SER A 122 19.25 15.61 11.19
CA SER A 122 18.02 15.87 11.92
C SER A 122 17.13 14.64 12.03
N LEU A 123 17.11 13.79 10.99
CA LEU A 123 16.38 12.54 10.97
C LEU A 123 17.19 11.32 11.45
N GLY A 124 18.42 11.56 11.96
CA GLY A 124 19.30 10.52 12.53
C GLY A 124 19.91 9.59 11.47
N ILE A 125 19.91 9.96 10.19
CA ILE A 125 20.43 9.15 9.09
C ILE A 125 21.69 9.70 8.43
N GLY A 126 22.40 10.65 9.07
CA GLY A 126 23.63 11.22 8.53
C GLY A 126 24.72 10.18 8.22
N HIS A 127 24.77 9.07 8.96
CA HIS A 127 25.69 7.95 8.71
C HIS A 127 25.38 7.17 7.42
N LEU A 128 24.19 7.36 6.83
CA LEU A 128 23.75 6.70 5.61
C LEU A 128 24.03 7.54 4.34
N ALA A 129 24.57 8.76 4.46
CA ALA A 129 24.68 9.71 3.36
C ALA A 129 25.27 9.11 2.06
N ARG A 130 26.27 8.25 2.17
CA ARG A 130 26.92 7.59 1.02
C ARG A 130 26.42 6.20 0.71
N ARG A 131 25.38 5.72 1.40
CA ARG A 131 24.82 4.38 1.17
C ARG A 131 23.96 4.33 -0.08
N ASP A 132 23.96 3.18 -0.71
CA ASP A 132 23.04 2.87 -1.80
C ASP A 132 21.62 2.70 -1.24
N ILE A 133 20.65 3.41 -1.82
CA ILE A 133 19.25 3.40 -1.41
C ILE A 133 18.64 2.00 -1.49
N ALA A 134 19.06 1.18 -2.46
CA ALA A 134 18.56 -0.19 -2.60
C ALA A 134 18.91 -1.08 -1.38
N THR A 135 19.94 -0.70 -0.59
CA THR A 135 20.37 -1.45 0.61
C THR A 135 19.72 -0.97 1.90
N LEU A 136 18.86 0.05 1.84
CA LEU A 136 18.21 0.62 3.01
C LEU A 136 16.98 -0.20 3.43
N SER A 137 16.71 -0.22 4.75
CA SER A 137 15.44 -0.68 5.27
C SER A 137 14.29 0.27 4.89
N GLY A 138 13.04 -0.19 4.97
CA GLY A 138 11.87 0.64 4.67
C GLY A 138 11.83 1.92 5.50
N GLY A 139 12.15 1.86 6.80
CA GLY A 139 12.22 3.03 7.68
C GLY A 139 13.34 4.00 7.31
N GLU A 140 14.53 3.51 6.90
CA GLU A 140 15.63 4.36 6.42
C GLU A 140 15.29 5.02 5.08
N LYS A 141 14.63 4.30 4.17
CA LYS A 141 14.09 4.86 2.92
C LYS A 141 13.09 5.97 3.20
N GLN A 142 12.14 5.73 4.12
CA GLN A 142 11.15 6.74 4.48
C GLN A 142 11.78 8.01 5.05
N LYS A 143 12.78 7.87 5.95
CA LYS A 143 13.53 9.01 6.48
C LYS A 143 14.29 9.75 5.36
N THR A 144 14.88 9.02 4.42
CA THR A 144 15.55 9.61 3.25
C THR A 144 14.55 10.39 2.39
N ALA A 145 13.38 9.82 2.12
CA ALA A 145 12.30 10.49 1.39
C ALA A 145 11.86 11.79 2.07
N ILE A 146 11.63 11.75 3.39
CA ILE A 146 11.24 12.95 4.16
C ILE A 146 12.36 13.98 4.13
N SER A 147 13.64 13.58 4.25
CA SER A 147 14.79 14.50 4.12
C SER A 147 14.80 15.21 2.76
N ALA A 148 14.57 14.45 1.68
CA ALA A 148 14.53 15.00 0.31
C ALA A 148 13.36 15.97 0.09
N LEU A 149 12.20 15.71 0.72
CA LEU A 149 11.04 16.58 0.65
C LEU A 149 11.25 17.89 1.44
N THR A 150 11.88 17.81 2.61
CA THR A 150 11.95 18.90 3.57
C THR A 150 13.18 19.78 3.42
N VAL A 151 14.27 19.29 2.82
CA VAL A 151 15.47 20.06 2.55
C VAL A 151 15.22 21.33 1.71
N THR A 152 14.15 21.34 0.93
CA THR A 152 13.73 22.49 0.13
C THR A 152 12.87 23.50 0.90
N GLU A 153 12.65 23.30 2.19
CA GLU A 153 11.85 24.17 3.07
C GLU A 153 10.45 24.48 2.48
N PRO A 154 9.63 23.46 2.17
CA PRO A 154 8.29 23.69 1.64
C PRO A 154 7.40 24.36 2.70
N ARG A 155 6.35 25.08 2.25
CA ARG A 155 5.33 25.66 3.14
C ARG A 155 4.22 24.66 3.48
N LEU A 156 4.08 23.65 2.65
CA LEU A 156 3.07 22.59 2.78
C LEU A 156 3.73 21.22 2.54
N LEU A 157 3.66 20.35 3.50
CA LEU A 157 4.08 18.95 3.40
C LEU A 157 2.86 18.05 3.31
N ILE A 158 2.73 17.32 2.23
CA ILE A 158 1.64 16.36 2.01
C ILE A 158 2.24 14.96 1.99
N LEU A 159 1.69 14.06 2.80
CA LEU A 159 2.14 12.68 2.91
C LEU A 159 0.96 11.74 2.62
N ASP A 160 1.04 10.97 1.56
CA ASP A 160 0.00 10.01 1.17
C ASP A 160 0.30 8.64 1.77
N GLU A 161 -0.44 8.26 2.83
CA GLU A 161 -0.31 7.00 3.58
C GLU A 161 1.16 6.60 3.88
N PRO A 162 1.97 7.49 4.47
CA PRO A 162 3.43 7.32 4.56
C PRO A 162 3.86 6.14 5.44
N ASP A 163 2.95 5.56 6.19
CA ASP A 163 3.16 4.46 7.13
C ASP A 163 2.70 3.09 6.60
N SER A 164 2.12 3.03 5.39
CA SER A 164 1.51 1.80 4.84
C SER A 164 2.51 0.65 4.63
N PHE A 165 3.80 0.96 4.44
CA PHE A 165 4.86 -0.03 4.22
C PHE A 165 5.86 -0.10 5.39
N LEU A 166 5.55 0.54 6.53
CA LEU A 166 6.44 0.60 7.69
C LEU A 166 6.01 -0.39 8.77
N ASP A 167 6.99 -1.05 9.37
CA ASP A 167 6.81 -1.78 10.62
C ASP A 167 6.66 -0.82 11.82
N ALA A 168 6.50 -1.37 13.02
CA ALA A 168 6.28 -0.57 14.22
C ALA A 168 7.44 0.41 14.51
N ASP A 169 8.68 0.02 14.23
CA ASP A 169 9.85 0.86 14.44
C ASP A 169 9.95 1.95 13.37
N GLY A 170 9.64 1.62 12.11
CA GLY A 170 9.53 2.58 11.01
C GLY A 170 8.43 3.62 11.25
N LYS A 171 7.26 3.21 11.75
CA LYS A 171 6.17 4.12 12.14
C LYS A 171 6.58 5.08 13.24
N ARG A 172 7.26 4.57 14.28
CA ARG A 172 7.79 5.41 15.36
C ARG A 172 8.79 6.43 14.84
N ALA A 173 9.72 5.99 14.00
CA ALA A 173 10.71 6.86 13.38
C ALA A 173 10.09 7.95 12.49
N LEU A 174 9.00 7.65 11.79
CA LEU A 174 8.20 8.62 11.03
C LEU A 174 7.59 9.69 11.95
N GLU A 175 6.93 9.27 13.04
CA GLU A 175 6.30 10.19 13.99
C GLU A 175 7.34 11.10 14.68
N GLU A 176 8.51 10.57 15.03
CA GLU A 176 9.63 11.36 15.57
C GLU A 176 10.10 12.41 14.56
N ALA A 177 10.24 12.02 13.27
CA ALA A 177 10.63 12.91 12.20
C ALA A 177 9.63 14.05 11.99
N LEU A 178 8.33 13.74 11.95
CA LEU A 178 7.26 14.75 11.80
C LEU A 178 7.17 15.68 13.01
N SER A 179 7.34 15.16 14.21
CA SER A 179 7.39 15.95 15.44
C SER A 179 8.57 16.91 15.45
N TRP A 180 9.74 16.45 15.01
CA TRP A 180 10.92 17.29 14.87
C TRP A 180 10.70 18.41 13.83
N LEU A 181 10.15 18.09 12.66
CA LEU A 181 9.83 19.08 11.61
C LEU A 181 8.91 20.18 12.15
N LYS A 182 7.86 19.81 12.86
CA LYS A 182 6.93 20.76 13.48
C LYS A 182 7.63 21.68 14.48
N SER A 183 8.58 21.16 15.26
CA SER A 183 9.34 21.96 16.21
C SER A 183 10.29 22.93 15.53
N THR A 184 10.80 22.57 14.35
CA THR A 184 11.78 23.36 13.59
C THR A 184 11.11 24.45 12.73
N ASP A 185 10.01 24.11 12.07
CA ASP A 185 9.15 25.08 11.34
C ASP A 185 7.71 25.04 11.88
N PRO A 186 7.39 25.87 12.88
CA PRO A 186 6.04 25.96 13.44
C PRO A 186 4.97 26.41 12.44
N ASN A 187 5.36 27.00 11.30
CA ASN A 187 4.45 27.47 10.26
C ASN A 187 4.21 26.44 9.16
N LEU A 188 4.96 25.33 9.12
CA LEU A 188 4.75 24.26 8.15
C LEU A 188 3.33 23.71 8.27
N ILE A 189 2.58 23.72 7.17
CA ILE A 189 1.30 23.00 7.10
C ILE A 189 1.63 21.53 6.80
N GLU A 190 1.11 20.61 7.62
CA GLU A 190 1.22 19.19 7.42
C GLU A 190 -0.15 18.60 7.06
N ILE A 191 -0.24 17.95 5.91
CA ILE A 191 -1.43 17.17 5.51
C ILE A 191 -1.01 15.70 5.41
N ARG A 192 -1.62 14.85 6.22
CA ARG A 192 -1.41 13.41 6.16
C ARG A 192 -2.67 12.69 5.72
N ILE A 193 -2.58 11.96 4.65
CA ILE A 193 -3.61 11.03 4.24
C ILE A 193 -3.39 9.73 5.02
N THR A 194 -4.43 9.24 5.69
CA THR A 194 -4.39 7.94 6.36
C THR A 194 -5.79 7.35 6.50
N GLN A 195 -5.85 6.05 6.69
CA GLN A 195 -7.08 5.31 7.02
C GLN A 195 -7.04 4.74 8.45
N ASP A 196 -5.90 4.90 9.13
CA ASP A 196 -5.72 4.44 10.50
C ASP A 196 -6.35 5.41 11.51
N GLN A 197 -7.37 4.95 12.22
CA GLN A 197 -8.11 5.76 13.19
C GLN A 197 -7.26 6.21 14.38
N GLU A 198 -6.27 5.41 14.80
CA GLU A 198 -5.36 5.81 15.87
C GLU A 198 -4.51 7.02 15.43
N THR A 199 -3.97 6.97 14.23
CA THR A 199 -3.23 8.09 13.63
C THR A 199 -4.11 9.32 13.46
N MET A 200 -5.36 9.18 12.97
CA MET A 200 -6.31 10.30 12.84
C MET A 200 -6.52 11.03 14.18
N GLY A 201 -6.65 10.27 15.28
CA GLY A 201 -6.87 10.82 16.61
C GLY A 201 -5.72 11.67 17.15
N ARG A 202 -4.54 11.63 16.52
CA ARG A 202 -3.35 12.43 16.91
C ARG A 202 -3.31 13.82 16.26
N TYR A 203 -4.23 14.10 15.32
CA TYR A 203 -4.31 15.36 14.59
C TYR A 203 -5.31 16.32 15.24
N GLU A 204 -5.18 17.60 14.95
CA GLU A 204 -6.07 18.63 15.48
C GLU A 204 -7.31 18.81 14.60
N ARG A 205 -7.22 18.44 13.33
CA ARG A 205 -8.27 18.60 12.33
C ARG A 205 -8.33 17.38 11.42
N LEU A 206 -9.53 16.87 11.20
CA LEU A 206 -9.81 15.76 10.29
C LEU A 206 -10.78 16.20 9.22
N ILE A 207 -10.36 16.04 7.97
CA ILE A 207 -11.19 16.26 6.78
C ILE A 207 -11.58 14.89 6.23
N LEU A 208 -12.89 14.65 6.09
CA LEU A 208 -13.42 13.39 5.61
C LEU A 208 -13.99 13.57 4.21
N LEU A 209 -13.46 12.81 3.25
CA LEU A 209 -13.92 12.79 1.86
C LEU A 209 -14.77 11.56 1.57
N ALA A 210 -15.88 11.76 0.86
CA ALA A 210 -16.67 10.70 0.25
C ALA A 210 -17.17 11.14 -1.13
N ASN A 211 -17.08 10.25 -2.12
CA ASN A 211 -17.58 10.47 -3.49
C ASN A 211 -17.13 11.81 -4.12
N GLY A 212 -15.89 12.22 -3.83
CA GLY A 212 -15.31 13.47 -4.36
C GLY A 212 -15.74 14.75 -3.63
N GLN A 213 -16.42 14.66 -2.50
CA GLN A 213 -16.88 15.79 -1.72
C GLN A 213 -16.36 15.73 -0.29
N VAL A 214 -16.20 16.90 0.35
CA VAL A 214 -15.92 17.00 1.78
C VAL A 214 -17.24 16.83 2.54
N ILE A 215 -17.37 15.74 3.29
CA ILE A 215 -18.56 15.46 4.09
C ILE A 215 -18.42 15.89 5.55
N ALA A 216 -17.18 16.03 6.02
CA ALA A 216 -16.89 16.58 7.34
C ALA A 216 -15.52 17.26 7.36
N ASP A 217 -15.40 18.33 8.17
CA ASP A 217 -14.18 19.08 8.46
C ASP A 217 -14.26 19.55 9.92
N LYS A 218 -13.78 18.73 10.86
CA LYS A 218 -13.97 18.91 12.32
C LYS A 218 -12.77 18.31 13.09
N GLN A 219 -12.87 18.36 14.41
CA GLN A 219 -11.93 17.62 15.27
C GLN A 219 -12.11 16.11 15.08
N PRO A 220 -11.01 15.32 15.13
CA PRO A 220 -11.07 13.87 14.97
C PRO A 220 -12.05 13.17 15.92
N SER A 221 -12.11 13.60 17.18
CA SER A 221 -13.03 13.05 18.18
C SER A 221 -14.50 13.09 17.75
N ASP A 222 -14.90 14.19 17.09
CA ASP A 222 -16.30 14.39 16.67
C ASP A 222 -16.65 13.51 15.48
N ILE A 223 -15.71 13.34 14.55
CA ILE A 223 -15.90 12.49 13.35
C ILE A 223 -15.83 11.01 13.72
N LEU A 224 -14.84 10.61 14.53
CA LEU A 224 -14.64 9.21 14.92
C LEU A 224 -15.75 8.68 15.84
N ALA A 225 -16.45 9.56 16.55
CA ALA A 225 -17.63 9.19 17.34
C ALA A 225 -18.93 9.10 16.51
N ASP A 226 -18.96 9.70 15.30
CA ASP A 226 -20.15 9.72 14.45
C ASP A 226 -20.15 8.50 13.49
N THR A 227 -20.86 7.47 13.91
CA THR A 227 -21.00 6.23 13.13
C THR A 227 -21.66 6.43 11.77
N THR A 228 -22.48 7.48 11.60
CA THR A 228 -23.15 7.80 10.34
C THR A 228 -22.16 8.37 9.33
N LEU A 229 -21.32 9.33 9.74
CA LEU A 229 -20.25 9.87 8.91
C LEU A 229 -19.24 8.79 8.51
N LEU A 230 -18.87 7.93 9.45
CA LEU A 230 -17.93 6.82 9.17
C LEU A 230 -18.55 5.81 8.20
N ALA A 231 -19.83 5.51 8.30
CA ALA A 231 -20.53 4.61 7.35
C ALA A 231 -20.65 5.26 5.95
N GLU A 232 -21.00 6.54 5.85
CA GLU A 232 -21.08 7.28 4.60
C GLU A 232 -19.74 7.35 3.87
N SER A 233 -18.66 7.56 4.64
CA SER A 233 -17.28 7.55 4.11
C SER A 233 -16.72 6.15 3.85
N ARG A 234 -17.46 5.09 4.16
CA ARG A 234 -17.01 3.69 4.12
C ARG A 234 -15.77 3.42 4.99
N MET A 235 -15.59 4.20 6.04
CA MET A 235 -14.50 4.03 7.02
C MET A 235 -14.85 3.05 8.14
N THR A 236 -16.09 2.59 8.21
CA THR A 236 -16.51 1.46 9.06
C THR A 236 -16.95 0.30 8.20
N VAL A 237 -16.65 -0.90 8.67
CA VAL A 237 -17.24 -2.12 8.11
C VAL A 237 -18.68 -2.18 8.63
N SER A 238 -19.65 -1.78 7.83
CA SER A 238 -21.03 -2.21 8.09
C SER A 238 -21.03 -3.74 8.06
N PRO A 239 -21.64 -4.43 9.04
CA PRO A 239 -21.79 -5.87 8.98
C PRO A 239 -22.75 -6.21 7.83
N GLN A 240 -22.24 -6.15 6.59
CA GLN A 240 -22.97 -6.74 5.49
C GLN A 240 -23.03 -8.25 5.79
N ARG A 241 -24.26 -8.76 5.88
CA ARG A 241 -24.51 -10.20 5.94
C ARG A 241 -23.68 -10.84 4.83
N ASN A 242 -22.63 -11.57 5.25
CA ASN A 242 -21.82 -12.39 4.37
C ASN A 242 -22.76 -13.25 3.53
N SER A 243 -23.00 -12.89 2.29
CA SER A 243 -23.31 -13.86 1.28
C SER A 243 -22.03 -14.70 1.17
N ALA A 244 -22.03 -15.84 1.83
CA ALA A 244 -20.94 -16.81 1.73
C ALA A 244 -20.60 -16.93 0.25
N ILE A 245 -19.34 -16.67 -0.09
CA ILE A 245 -18.83 -16.88 -1.44
C ILE A 245 -19.16 -18.35 -1.76
N LYS A 246 -20.19 -18.58 -2.55
CA LYS A 246 -20.51 -19.90 -3.05
C LYS A 246 -19.48 -20.23 -4.11
N THR A 247 -18.35 -20.78 -3.70
CA THR A 247 -17.37 -21.42 -4.58
C THR A 247 -17.88 -22.78 -5.07
N ASN A 248 -19.19 -22.92 -5.25
CA ASN A 248 -19.77 -24.14 -5.76
C ASN A 248 -19.59 -24.18 -7.27
N ASP A 249 -19.01 -25.25 -7.73
CA ASP A 249 -18.94 -25.85 -9.07
C ASP A 249 -17.66 -25.67 -9.92
N LEU A 250 -16.59 -25.02 -9.46
CA LEU A 250 -15.37 -24.90 -10.27
C LEU A 250 -14.10 -25.57 -9.70
N VAL A 251 -14.17 -26.12 -8.48
CA VAL A 251 -12.98 -26.72 -7.84
C VAL A 251 -12.90 -28.20 -8.13
N THR A 252 -12.20 -28.57 -9.19
CA THR A 252 -11.79 -29.95 -9.44
C THR A 252 -10.27 -30.07 -9.41
N SER A 253 -9.65 -29.72 -8.26
CA SER A 253 -8.23 -30.03 -8.07
C SER A 253 -8.06 -31.48 -7.60
N PRO A 254 -7.22 -32.30 -8.25
CA PRO A 254 -7.08 -33.74 -7.98
C PRO A 254 -6.29 -34.07 -6.70
N THR A 255 -5.90 -33.08 -5.91
CA THR A 255 -5.13 -33.28 -4.66
C THR A 255 -6.05 -33.65 -3.50
N SER A 256 -5.64 -34.65 -2.71
CA SER A 256 -6.39 -35.10 -1.55
C SER A 256 -6.58 -33.97 -0.53
N ARG A 257 -7.65 -34.04 0.30
CA ARG A 257 -7.85 -33.06 1.40
C ARG A 257 -6.73 -33.10 2.45
N ASP A 258 -5.94 -34.16 2.47
CA ASP A 258 -4.81 -34.34 3.40
C ASP A 258 -3.49 -33.78 2.88
N SER A 259 -3.47 -33.13 1.69
CA SER A 259 -2.27 -32.54 1.11
C SER A 259 -1.64 -31.48 2.02
N MET A 260 -0.32 -31.54 2.15
CA MET A 260 0.46 -30.71 3.04
C MET A 260 1.78 -30.27 2.40
N ILE A 261 2.10 -28.99 2.53
CA ILE A 261 3.45 -28.46 2.30
C ILE A 261 4.25 -28.62 3.58
N ARG A 262 5.49 -29.13 3.44
CA ARG A 262 6.47 -29.20 4.51
C ARG A 262 7.78 -28.57 4.06
N THR A 263 8.31 -27.68 4.88
CA THR A 263 9.72 -27.23 4.77
C THR A 263 10.52 -27.84 5.92
N GLU A 264 11.73 -28.31 5.65
CA GLU A 264 12.63 -28.90 6.65
C GLU A 264 14.00 -28.25 6.56
N ASN A 265 14.43 -27.66 7.67
CA ASN A 265 15.74 -27.00 7.86
C ASN A 265 16.06 -25.98 6.75
N LEU A 266 15.05 -25.28 6.28
CA LEU A 266 15.14 -24.36 5.14
C LEU A 266 16.12 -23.23 5.44
N THR A 267 17.14 -23.10 4.61
CA THR A 267 18.12 -22.02 4.68
C THR A 267 18.23 -21.36 3.32
N PHE A 268 18.28 -20.03 3.31
CA PHE A 268 18.42 -19.27 2.06
C PHE A 268 19.25 -18.01 2.28
N ALA A 269 20.17 -17.75 1.35
CA ALA A 269 20.93 -16.52 1.20
C ALA A 269 20.85 -16.00 -0.24
N TYR A 270 20.73 -14.69 -0.40
CA TYR A 270 20.96 -14.06 -1.70
C TYR A 270 22.46 -14.08 -2.04
N PRO A 271 22.85 -13.97 -3.33
CA PRO A 271 24.25 -13.89 -3.70
C PRO A 271 24.99 -12.82 -2.87
N GLU A 272 26.16 -13.18 -2.37
CA GLU A 272 27.05 -12.31 -1.58
C GLU A 272 26.44 -11.73 -0.29
N SER A 273 25.37 -12.33 0.23
CA SER A 273 24.71 -11.89 1.47
C SER A 273 24.72 -12.97 2.54
N ASN A 274 24.54 -12.55 3.80
CA ASN A 274 24.28 -13.46 4.91
C ASN A 274 22.92 -14.17 4.71
N PRO A 275 22.75 -15.39 5.25
CA PRO A 275 21.48 -16.09 5.18
C PRO A 275 20.32 -15.27 5.78
N VAL A 276 19.29 -15.03 4.96
CA VAL A 276 18.07 -14.33 5.33
C VAL A 276 17.10 -15.27 6.06
N ILE A 277 17.10 -16.54 5.70
CA ILE A 277 16.35 -17.61 6.37
C ILE A 277 17.36 -18.65 6.86
N ARG A 278 17.23 -19.07 8.11
CA ARG A 278 18.14 -20.04 8.74
C ARG A 278 17.36 -21.15 9.43
N ASN A 279 17.57 -22.36 9.00
CA ASN A 279 17.07 -23.60 9.64
C ASN A 279 15.55 -23.53 9.96
N PHE A 280 14.77 -23.01 9.02
CA PHE A 280 13.33 -22.79 9.21
C PHE A 280 12.53 -24.02 8.79
N SER A 281 11.63 -24.47 9.64
CA SER A 281 10.76 -25.62 9.36
C SER A 281 9.29 -25.22 9.56
N LEU A 282 8.45 -25.53 8.57
CA LEU A 282 7.03 -25.22 8.53
C LEU A 282 6.26 -26.43 8.00
N GLN A 283 5.12 -26.69 8.58
CA GLN A 283 4.09 -27.57 8.01
C GLN A 283 2.83 -26.73 7.79
N TRP A 284 2.23 -26.90 6.61
CA TRP A 284 1.09 -26.09 6.20
C TRP A 284 0.12 -26.96 5.39
N ARG A 285 -1.12 -27.10 5.87
CA ARG A 285 -2.12 -28.04 5.35
C ARG A 285 -3.19 -27.33 4.53
N ARG A 286 -3.85 -28.07 3.67
CA ARG A 286 -5.06 -27.61 3.00
C ARG A 286 -6.16 -27.34 4.04
N GLY A 287 -6.95 -26.28 3.79
CA GLY A 287 -7.99 -25.82 4.70
C GLY A 287 -7.49 -25.06 5.93
N GLU A 288 -6.17 -24.85 6.08
CA GLU A 288 -5.54 -24.15 7.19
C GLU A 288 -5.08 -22.76 6.73
N ILE A 289 -5.26 -21.76 7.58
CA ILE A 289 -4.70 -20.39 7.39
C ILE A 289 -3.56 -20.20 8.39
N VAL A 290 -2.34 -20.09 7.87
CA VAL A 290 -1.13 -19.90 8.68
C VAL A 290 -0.62 -18.47 8.51
N GLY A 291 -0.43 -17.75 9.62
CA GLY A 291 0.15 -16.42 9.65
C GLY A 291 1.67 -16.46 9.84
N VAL A 292 2.42 -15.72 9.03
CA VAL A 292 3.86 -15.50 9.22
C VAL A 292 4.10 -14.06 9.65
N VAL A 293 4.65 -13.89 10.84
CA VAL A 293 4.96 -12.59 11.44
C VAL A 293 6.46 -12.43 11.67
N GLY A 294 6.95 -11.21 11.66
CA GLY A 294 8.34 -10.89 11.91
C GLY A 294 8.67 -9.44 11.55
N PRO A 295 9.81 -8.89 11.98
CA PRO A 295 10.22 -7.54 11.61
C PRO A 295 10.45 -7.40 10.10
N THR A 296 10.48 -6.15 9.62
CA THR A 296 10.84 -5.87 8.22
C THR A 296 12.27 -6.37 7.95
N GLY A 297 12.49 -7.00 6.79
CA GLY A 297 13.79 -7.58 6.46
C GLY A 297 14.05 -8.98 7.04
N SER A 298 13.15 -9.57 7.86
CA SER A 298 13.32 -10.92 8.42
C SER A 298 13.18 -12.07 7.41
N GLY A 299 12.95 -11.78 6.11
CA GLY A 299 12.84 -12.80 5.08
C GLY A 299 11.44 -13.35 4.82
N LYS A 300 10.37 -12.69 5.31
CA LYS A 300 8.98 -13.16 5.14
C LYS A 300 8.59 -13.33 3.67
N SER A 301 8.79 -12.29 2.85
CA SER A 301 8.53 -12.35 1.40
C SER A 301 9.41 -13.39 0.70
N THR A 302 10.68 -13.51 1.14
CA THR A 302 11.61 -14.54 0.67
C THR A 302 11.08 -15.96 0.96
N LEU A 303 10.50 -16.18 2.16
CA LEU A 303 9.84 -17.44 2.50
C LEU A 303 8.68 -17.73 1.54
N GLY A 304 7.83 -16.74 1.24
CA GLY A 304 6.76 -16.85 0.26
C GLY A 304 7.25 -17.30 -1.12
N LEU A 305 8.32 -16.65 -1.62
CA LEU A 305 8.93 -16.99 -2.91
C LEU A 305 9.54 -18.41 -2.93
N LEU A 306 10.15 -18.84 -1.84
CA LEU A 306 10.68 -20.19 -1.68
C LEU A 306 9.58 -21.24 -1.70
N VAL A 307 8.49 -21.03 -0.94
CA VAL A 307 7.35 -21.97 -0.87
C VAL A 307 6.65 -22.06 -2.22
N CYS A 308 6.61 -20.97 -2.99
CA CYS A 308 6.10 -20.98 -4.38
C CYS A 308 7.06 -21.59 -5.39
N GLY A 309 8.27 -21.99 -4.98
CA GLY A 309 9.31 -22.52 -5.87
C GLY A 309 9.88 -21.48 -6.83
N LEU A 310 9.70 -20.18 -6.57
CA LEU A 310 10.27 -19.07 -7.35
C LEU A 310 11.74 -18.84 -7.01
N LEU A 311 12.14 -19.18 -5.77
CA LEU A 311 13.53 -19.24 -5.32
C LEU A 311 13.90 -20.67 -4.96
N THR A 312 15.20 -20.98 -5.08
CA THR A 312 15.79 -22.28 -4.71
C THR A 312 16.46 -22.14 -3.36
N PRO A 313 16.12 -22.93 -2.33
CA PRO A 313 16.80 -22.86 -1.05
C PRO A 313 18.30 -23.18 -1.21
N THR A 314 19.13 -22.55 -0.37
CA THR A 314 20.56 -22.85 -0.32
C THR A 314 20.80 -24.18 0.40
N ASP A 315 19.97 -24.52 1.38
CA ASP A 315 19.97 -25.79 2.12
C ASP A 315 18.57 -26.10 2.64
N GLY A 316 18.33 -27.35 3.01
CA GLY A 316 17.02 -27.85 3.41
C GLY A 316 16.11 -28.22 2.24
N THR A 317 14.89 -28.60 2.55
CA THR A 317 13.93 -29.13 1.54
C THR A 317 12.56 -28.50 1.66
N ILE A 318 11.86 -28.43 0.51
CA ILE A 318 10.43 -28.11 0.43
C ILE A 318 9.78 -29.31 -0.26
N SER A 319 8.77 -29.88 0.37
CA SER A 319 8.02 -31.02 -0.15
C SER A 319 6.52 -30.78 -0.11
N ILE A 320 5.79 -31.37 -1.06
CA ILE A 320 4.34 -31.50 -1.01
C ILE A 320 4.01 -32.99 -0.97
N ASP A 321 3.25 -33.42 0.03
CA ASP A 321 2.85 -34.81 0.26
C ASP A 321 4.06 -35.79 0.27
N GLY A 322 5.19 -35.32 0.80
CA GLY A 322 6.43 -36.11 0.89
C GLY A 322 7.25 -36.15 -0.41
N VAL A 323 6.76 -35.55 -1.49
CA VAL A 323 7.52 -35.43 -2.75
C VAL A 323 8.36 -34.14 -2.71
N ALA A 324 9.65 -34.29 -2.48
CA ALA A 324 10.61 -33.20 -2.54
C ALA A 324 10.91 -32.85 -3.99
N ASN A 325 10.32 -31.80 -4.53
CA ASN A 325 10.69 -31.29 -5.85
C ASN A 325 10.22 -29.85 -6.03
N GLN A 326 11.15 -28.94 -6.26
CA GLN A 326 10.86 -27.54 -6.57
C GLN A 326 10.00 -27.35 -7.84
N GLN A 327 10.21 -28.16 -8.87
CA GLN A 327 9.39 -28.12 -10.08
C GLN A 327 7.96 -28.64 -9.85
N GLY A 328 7.77 -29.57 -8.91
CA GLY A 328 6.45 -30.10 -8.52
C GLY A 328 5.64 -29.15 -7.65
N VAL A 329 6.28 -28.20 -6.95
CA VAL A 329 5.60 -27.22 -6.06
C VAL A 329 4.94 -26.11 -6.86
N ARG A 330 5.59 -25.57 -7.90
CA ARG A 330 5.09 -24.45 -8.71
C ARG A 330 3.67 -24.60 -9.24
N PRO A 331 3.24 -25.74 -9.74
CA PRO A 331 1.87 -25.88 -10.23
C PRO A 331 0.81 -25.94 -9.13
N LEU A 332 1.19 -26.08 -7.86
CA LEU A 332 0.27 -26.26 -6.73
C LEU A 332 0.16 -25.02 -5.82
N VAL A 333 1.10 -24.09 -5.91
CA VAL A 333 1.12 -22.88 -5.08
C VAL A 333 1.02 -21.64 -5.95
N THR A 334 0.27 -20.67 -5.50
CA THR A 334 0.24 -19.32 -6.10
C THR A 334 0.47 -18.26 -5.06
N MET A 335 0.91 -17.07 -5.47
CA MET A 335 1.24 -15.96 -4.58
C MET A 335 0.67 -14.65 -5.09
N ALA A 336 0.00 -13.90 -4.23
CA ALA A 336 -0.23 -12.47 -4.40
C ALA A 336 0.92 -11.72 -3.74
N VAL A 337 1.72 -11.03 -4.54
CA VAL A 337 2.88 -10.28 -4.06
C VAL A 337 2.46 -8.94 -3.45
N GLN A 338 3.35 -8.35 -2.65
CA GLN A 338 3.14 -7.10 -1.96
C GLN A 338 2.82 -5.93 -2.90
N GLN A 339 3.43 -5.89 -4.09
CA GLN A 339 3.23 -4.87 -5.12
C GLN A 339 2.46 -5.47 -6.31
N PRO A 340 1.12 -5.35 -6.34
CA PRO A 340 0.29 -6.02 -7.35
C PRO A 340 0.57 -5.54 -8.77
N GLU A 341 1.00 -4.28 -8.97
CA GLU A 341 1.35 -3.70 -10.26
C GLU A 341 2.47 -4.47 -10.98
N ARG A 342 3.35 -5.14 -10.23
CA ARG A 342 4.42 -5.97 -10.79
C ARG A 342 3.95 -7.30 -11.38
N GLN A 343 2.67 -7.64 -11.18
CA GLN A 343 2.08 -8.89 -11.70
C GLN A 343 1.33 -8.67 -13.01
N PHE A 344 0.98 -7.42 -13.34
CA PHE A 344 0.14 -7.11 -14.49
C PHE A 344 1.00 -6.79 -15.71
N PHE A 345 0.63 -7.36 -16.85
CA PHE A 345 1.34 -7.19 -18.11
C PHE A 345 0.41 -7.23 -19.35
N LEU A 346 -0.90 -7.41 -19.14
CA LEU A 346 -1.89 -7.37 -20.20
C LEU A 346 -2.66 -6.04 -20.21
N HIS A 347 -3.38 -5.80 -21.29
CA HIS A 347 -4.01 -4.50 -21.53
C HIS A 347 -5.36 -4.33 -20.83
N THR A 348 -6.00 -5.41 -20.39
CA THR A 348 -7.30 -5.34 -19.72
C THR A 348 -7.37 -6.24 -18.50
N CYS A 349 -8.16 -5.84 -17.50
CA CYS A 349 -8.37 -6.63 -16.28
C CYS A 349 -8.94 -8.02 -16.58
N ALA A 350 -9.83 -8.13 -17.56
CA ALA A 350 -10.40 -9.43 -17.95
C ALA A 350 -9.33 -10.35 -18.58
N GLU A 351 -8.44 -9.81 -19.41
CA GLU A 351 -7.33 -10.58 -19.99
C GLU A 351 -6.39 -11.09 -18.91
N GLU A 352 -6.03 -10.27 -17.92
CA GLU A 352 -5.19 -10.67 -16.79
C GLU A 352 -5.78 -11.86 -16.02
N ILE A 353 -7.08 -11.85 -15.76
CA ILE A 353 -7.77 -12.94 -15.06
C ILE A 353 -7.73 -14.24 -15.88
N VAL A 354 -7.93 -14.15 -17.18
CA VAL A 354 -8.02 -15.33 -18.07
C VAL A 354 -6.65 -15.93 -18.41
N PHE A 355 -5.60 -15.12 -18.39
CA PHE A 355 -4.27 -15.49 -18.87
C PHE A 355 -3.67 -16.71 -18.15
N GLY A 356 -3.64 -16.66 -16.82
CA GLY A 356 -3.06 -17.74 -16.02
C GLY A 356 -3.75 -19.09 -16.25
N PRO A 357 -5.07 -19.19 -16.09
CA PRO A 357 -5.83 -20.40 -16.39
C PRO A 357 -5.62 -20.92 -17.81
N ARG A 358 -5.59 -20.03 -18.81
CA ARG A 358 -5.36 -20.40 -20.22
C ARG A 358 -4.01 -21.07 -20.41
N ASN A 359 -2.95 -20.55 -19.78
CA ASN A 359 -1.61 -21.15 -19.82
C ASN A 359 -1.53 -22.51 -19.14
N LEU A 360 -2.50 -22.81 -18.27
CA LEU A 360 -2.66 -24.11 -17.61
C LEU A 360 -3.56 -25.07 -18.40
N GLY A 361 -3.93 -24.72 -19.64
CA GLY A 361 -4.81 -25.52 -20.49
C GLY A 361 -6.28 -25.49 -20.08
N ARG A 362 -6.69 -24.53 -19.20
CA ARG A 362 -8.08 -24.35 -18.80
C ARG A 362 -8.74 -23.27 -19.68
N SER A 363 -9.93 -23.56 -20.23
CA SER A 363 -10.71 -22.57 -20.98
C SER A 363 -11.60 -21.81 -19.99
N ILE A 364 -11.30 -20.52 -19.78
CA ILE A 364 -12.14 -19.61 -19.01
C ILE A 364 -12.76 -18.59 -19.99
N SER A 365 -14.08 -18.45 -19.97
CA SER A 365 -14.80 -17.46 -20.79
C SER A 365 -14.70 -16.05 -20.18
N SER A 366 -15.02 -15.03 -20.96
CA SER A 366 -15.11 -13.64 -20.47
C SER A 366 -16.14 -13.49 -19.35
N GLU A 367 -17.24 -14.24 -19.40
CA GLU A 367 -18.27 -14.26 -18.34
C GLU A 367 -17.71 -14.77 -17.00
N HIS A 368 -16.82 -15.77 -17.03
CA HIS A 368 -16.14 -16.22 -15.81
C HIS A 368 -15.17 -15.16 -15.27
N ALA A 369 -14.45 -14.43 -16.14
CA ALA A 369 -13.60 -13.33 -15.71
C ALA A 369 -14.42 -12.23 -14.99
N GLU A 370 -15.61 -11.91 -15.50
CA GLU A 370 -16.53 -10.96 -14.88
C GLU A 370 -17.00 -11.44 -13.49
N GLN A 371 -17.27 -12.74 -13.33
CA GLN A 371 -17.63 -13.30 -12.01
C GLN A 371 -16.50 -13.15 -10.97
N PHE A 372 -15.24 -13.36 -11.37
CA PHE A 372 -14.11 -13.13 -10.48
C PHE A 372 -13.95 -11.64 -10.12
N LEU A 373 -14.21 -10.71 -11.05
CA LEU A 373 -14.25 -9.29 -10.73
C LEU A 373 -15.33 -8.96 -9.69
N ILE A 374 -16.53 -9.50 -9.84
CA ILE A 374 -17.63 -9.32 -8.88
C ILE A 374 -17.24 -9.85 -7.49
N GLN A 375 -16.62 -11.03 -7.42
CA GLN A 375 -16.19 -11.62 -6.16
C GLN A 375 -15.21 -10.73 -5.36
N VAL A 376 -14.39 -9.96 -6.05
CA VAL A 376 -13.45 -9.04 -5.43
C VAL A 376 -13.98 -7.59 -5.36
N GLY A 377 -15.29 -7.37 -5.63
CA GLY A 377 -15.92 -6.06 -5.54
C GLY A 377 -15.52 -5.07 -6.63
N LEU A 378 -15.12 -5.57 -7.80
CA LEU A 378 -14.89 -4.78 -9.00
C LEU A 378 -16.04 -5.00 -9.98
N GLU A 379 -16.79 -3.94 -10.29
CA GLU A 379 -17.93 -4.01 -11.20
C GLU A 379 -17.47 -4.23 -12.65
N PRO A 380 -17.86 -5.35 -13.34
CA PRO A 380 -17.34 -5.68 -14.66
C PRO A 380 -17.55 -4.59 -15.70
N SER A 381 -18.72 -3.94 -15.73
CA SER A 381 -19.05 -2.87 -16.66
C SER A 381 -18.05 -1.71 -16.60
N LYS A 382 -17.44 -1.48 -15.44
CA LYS A 382 -16.49 -0.40 -15.19
C LYS A 382 -15.04 -0.84 -15.34
N TYR A 383 -14.72 -2.09 -15.00
CA TYR A 383 -13.33 -2.52 -14.82
C TYR A 383 -12.84 -3.55 -15.85
N ALA A 384 -13.72 -4.40 -16.43
CA ALA A 384 -13.28 -5.52 -17.28
C ALA A 384 -12.34 -5.12 -18.42
N HIS A 385 -12.61 -3.98 -19.06
CA HIS A 385 -11.86 -3.48 -20.21
C HIS A 385 -10.85 -2.38 -19.86
N ARG A 386 -10.66 -2.06 -18.57
CA ARG A 386 -9.65 -1.08 -18.14
C ARG A 386 -8.27 -1.68 -18.09
N ASP A 387 -7.29 -0.84 -18.42
CA ASP A 387 -5.88 -1.17 -18.20
C ASP A 387 -5.61 -1.30 -16.68
N PRO A 388 -5.06 -2.45 -16.21
CA PRO A 388 -4.72 -2.69 -14.82
C PRO A 388 -3.86 -1.61 -14.18
N LEU A 389 -2.93 -1.02 -14.93
CA LEU A 389 -2.02 0.01 -14.43
C LEU A 389 -2.69 1.37 -14.20
N THR A 390 -3.92 1.57 -14.72
CA THR A 390 -4.72 2.77 -14.47
C THR A 390 -5.61 2.69 -13.23
N LEU A 391 -5.60 1.55 -12.56
CA LEU A 391 -6.36 1.31 -11.34
C LEU A 391 -5.65 1.92 -10.13
N SER A 392 -6.41 2.30 -9.09
CA SER A 392 -5.82 2.63 -7.79
C SER A 392 -5.16 1.40 -7.16
N VAL A 393 -4.21 1.59 -6.24
CA VAL A 393 -3.50 0.50 -5.56
C VAL A 393 -4.47 -0.52 -4.93
N GLY A 394 -5.54 -0.05 -4.29
CA GLY A 394 -6.57 -0.95 -3.72
C GLY A 394 -7.36 -1.72 -4.77
N GLU A 395 -7.65 -1.11 -5.95
CA GLU A 395 -8.30 -1.79 -7.08
C GLU A 395 -7.36 -2.79 -7.74
N GLN A 396 -6.08 -2.45 -7.90
CA GLN A 396 -5.05 -3.37 -8.39
C GLN A 396 -4.91 -4.59 -7.49
N ARG A 397 -4.93 -4.39 -6.17
CA ARG A 397 -4.87 -5.50 -5.22
C ARG A 397 -6.08 -6.41 -5.32
N ARG A 398 -7.27 -5.87 -5.45
CA ARG A 398 -8.48 -6.65 -5.70
C ARG A 398 -8.42 -7.39 -7.03
N LEU A 399 -7.89 -6.78 -8.09
CA LEU A 399 -7.66 -7.47 -9.36
C LEU A 399 -6.67 -8.63 -9.20
N ALA A 400 -5.56 -8.44 -8.46
CA ALA A 400 -4.62 -9.53 -8.17
C ALA A 400 -5.29 -10.70 -7.44
N PHE A 401 -6.23 -10.41 -6.52
CA PHE A 401 -7.03 -11.46 -5.90
C PHE A 401 -7.94 -12.17 -6.90
N ALA A 402 -8.57 -11.45 -7.84
CA ALA A 402 -9.38 -12.08 -8.90
C ALA A 402 -8.55 -13.02 -9.79
N VAL A 403 -7.34 -12.59 -10.18
CA VAL A 403 -6.39 -13.43 -10.94
C VAL A 403 -6.02 -14.69 -10.15
N LEU A 404 -5.80 -14.54 -8.85
CA LEU A 404 -5.43 -15.64 -7.96
C LEU A 404 -6.59 -16.64 -7.78
N LEU A 405 -7.81 -16.15 -7.62
CA LEU A 405 -9.02 -16.98 -7.56
C LEU A 405 -9.20 -17.79 -8.86
N ALA A 406 -8.98 -17.16 -10.02
CA ALA A 406 -9.10 -17.82 -11.32
C ALA A 406 -8.07 -18.94 -11.52
N LEU A 407 -6.88 -18.82 -10.92
CA LEU A 407 -5.84 -19.87 -10.96
C LEU A 407 -6.24 -21.13 -10.22
N ASP A 408 -7.14 -21.04 -9.24
CA ASP A 408 -7.68 -22.17 -8.48
C ASP A 408 -6.59 -23.17 -8.02
N ARG A 409 -5.68 -22.66 -7.18
CA ARG A 409 -4.56 -23.46 -6.66
C ARG A 409 -4.87 -24.01 -5.25
N PRO A 410 -4.39 -25.22 -4.94
CA PRO A 410 -4.62 -25.80 -3.61
C PRO A 410 -3.91 -25.08 -2.47
N PHE A 411 -2.87 -24.29 -2.77
CA PHE A 411 -2.16 -23.48 -1.80
C PHE A 411 -1.97 -22.05 -2.31
N VAL A 412 -2.16 -21.09 -1.41
CA VAL A 412 -2.15 -19.66 -1.72
C VAL A 412 -1.30 -18.92 -0.70
N VAL A 413 -0.36 -18.11 -1.17
CA VAL A 413 0.45 -17.20 -0.37
C VAL A 413 -0.02 -15.78 -0.59
N PHE A 414 -0.33 -15.07 0.48
CA PHE A 414 -0.62 -13.64 0.48
C PHE A 414 0.51 -12.88 1.18
N ASP A 415 1.21 -12.02 0.45
CA ASP A 415 2.28 -11.17 1.00
C ASP A 415 1.75 -9.75 1.20
N GLU A 416 1.63 -9.32 2.46
CA GLU A 416 1.08 -8.03 2.90
C GLU A 416 -0.27 -7.70 2.23
N PRO A 417 -1.29 -8.58 2.32
CA PRO A 417 -2.51 -8.50 1.51
C PRO A 417 -3.37 -7.27 1.79
N THR A 418 -3.25 -6.67 2.96
CA THR A 418 -4.10 -5.54 3.40
C THR A 418 -3.45 -4.17 3.25
N SER A 419 -2.18 -4.11 2.87
CA SER A 419 -1.49 -2.85 2.62
C SER A 419 -2.22 -2.03 1.54
N GLY A 420 -2.57 -0.76 1.83
CA GLY A 420 -3.31 0.12 0.91
C GLY A 420 -4.79 -0.25 0.69
N LEU A 421 -5.36 -1.17 1.47
CA LEU A 421 -6.80 -1.42 1.49
C LEU A 421 -7.50 -0.57 2.55
N ASP A 422 -8.68 -0.07 2.21
CA ASP A 422 -9.59 0.54 3.18
C ASP A 422 -10.24 -0.53 4.08
N PRO A 423 -10.91 -0.15 5.17
CA PRO A 423 -11.53 -1.11 6.09
C PRO A 423 -12.50 -2.08 5.42
N ALA A 424 -13.22 -1.63 4.39
CA ALA A 424 -14.11 -2.48 3.62
C ALA A 424 -13.32 -3.51 2.77
N GLY A 425 -12.22 -3.10 2.17
CA GLY A 425 -11.31 -3.99 1.44
C GLY A 425 -10.63 -5.02 2.36
N ILE A 426 -10.24 -4.62 3.57
CA ILE A 426 -9.71 -5.54 4.59
C ILE A 426 -10.73 -6.61 4.94
N ALA A 427 -11.97 -6.23 5.26
CA ALA A 427 -13.03 -7.18 5.58
C ALA A 427 -13.36 -8.12 4.41
N GLN A 428 -13.29 -7.61 3.18
CA GLN A 428 -13.47 -8.42 1.98
C GLN A 428 -12.34 -9.44 1.83
N PHE A 429 -11.08 -9.05 2.05
CA PHE A 429 -9.94 -9.97 2.08
C PHE A 429 -10.12 -11.04 3.15
N GLU A 430 -10.50 -10.67 4.40
CA GLU A 430 -10.73 -11.61 5.50
C GLU A 430 -11.79 -12.64 5.12
N SER A 431 -12.92 -12.19 4.54
CA SER A 431 -14.00 -13.08 4.08
C SER A 431 -13.54 -14.02 2.95
N MET A 432 -12.77 -13.48 1.99
CA MET A 432 -12.21 -14.25 0.88
C MET A 432 -11.22 -15.33 1.37
N ALA A 433 -10.28 -14.97 2.24
CA ALA A 433 -9.29 -15.91 2.77
C ALA A 433 -9.95 -17.07 3.52
N ARG A 434 -10.94 -16.77 4.37
CA ARG A 434 -11.74 -17.80 5.06
C ARG A 434 -12.55 -18.65 4.09
N GLY A 435 -13.15 -18.04 3.06
CA GLY A 435 -13.89 -18.77 2.03
C GLY A 435 -13.00 -19.74 1.26
N LEU A 436 -11.78 -19.33 0.89
CA LEU A 436 -10.80 -20.21 0.25
C LEU A 436 -10.36 -21.36 1.15
N ALA A 437 -10.08 -21.09 2.44
CA ALA A 437 -9.73 -22.14 3.39
C ALA A 437 -10.90 -23.13 3.58
N TRP A 438 -12.12 -22.64 3.69
CA TRP A 438 -13.33 -23.46 3.77
C TRP A 438 -13.51 -24.34 2.53
N SER A 439 -13.19 -23.85 1.34
CA SER A 439 -13.21 -24.62 0.09
C SER A 439 -12.03 -25.61 -0.02
N GLY A 440 -11.14 -25.62 0.96
CA GLY A 440 -10.05 -26.58 1.08
C GLY A 440 -8.70 -26.07 0.57
N ALA A 441 -8.51 -24.77 0.29
CA ALA A 441 -7.20 -24.22 -0.01
C ALA A 441 -6.38 -24.01 1.28
N GLY A 442 -5.09 -24.36 1.26
CA GLY A 442 -4.16 -23.98 2.33
C GLY A 442 -3.66 -22.55 2.11
N ILE A 443 -3.73 -21.70 3.14
CA ILE A 443 -3.41 -20.29 3.00
C ILE A 443 -2.25 -19.90 3.91
N LEU A 444 -1.27 -19.19 3.35
CA LEU A 444 -0.17 -18.57 4.07
C LEU A 444 -0.32 -17.06 3.98
N VAL A 445 -0.53 -16.39 5.10
CA VAL A 445 -0.63 -14.93 5.19
C VAL A 445 0.65 -14.37 5.81
N ILE A 446 1.39 -13.62 5.04
CA ILE A 446 2.57 -12.89 5.50
C ILE A 446 2.11 -11.47 5.80
N SER A 447 2.23 -11.02 7.05
CA SER A 447 1.88 -9.64 7.39
C SER A 447 2.57 -9.17 8.67
N HIS A 448 2.80 -7.86 8.73
CA HIS A 448 3.20 -7.17 9.95
C HIS A 448 1.99 -6.71 10.80
N ASP A 449 0.77 -6.74 10.23
CA ASP A 449 -0.48 -6.44 10.94
C ASP A 449 -0.88 -7.61 11.84
N ARG A 450 -0.55 -7.48 13.13
CA ARG A 450 -0.88 -8.48 14.15
C ARG A 450 -2.40 -8.66 14.30
N GLY A 451 -3.17 -7.58 14.18
CA GLY A 451 -4.63 -7.63 14.27
C GLY A 451 -5.25 -8.46 13.14
N LEU A 452 -4.77 -8.30 11.91
CA LEU A 452 -5.18 -9.15 10.79
C LEU A 452 -4.87 -10.62 11.07
N ILE A 453 -3.62 -10.92 11.48
CA ILE A 453 -3.19 -12.29 11.76
C ILE A 453 -4.06 -12.94 12.84
N GLU A 454 -4.38 -12.21 13.91
CA GLU A 454 -5.24 -12.71 14.99
C GLU A 454 -6.69 -12.93 14.57
N ARG A 455 -7.20 -12.12 13.64
CA ARG A 455 -8.58 -12.27 13.14
C ARG A 455 -8.73 -13.39 12.11
N VAL A 456 -7.72 -13.65 11.28
CA VAL A 456 -7.86 -14.49 10.08
C VAL A 456 -7.18 -15.85 10.22
N CYS A 457 -6.03 -15.92 10.90
CA CYS A 457 -5.19 -17.11 10.89
C CYS A 457 -5.54 -18.09 12.03
N ASP A 458 -5.51 -19.38 11.73
CA ASP A 458 -5.70 -20.45 12.71
C ASP A 458 -4.50 -20.58 13.67
N ARG A 459 -3.31 -20.27 13.17
CA ARG A 459 -2.07 -20.19 13.96
C ARG A 459 -1.08 -19.22 13.33
N LYS A 460 -0.13 -18.76 14.15
CA LYS A 460 0.94 -17.88 13.73
C LYS A 460 2.33 -18.48 13.96
N ILE A 461 3.25 -18.14 13.10
CA ILE A 461 4.67 -18.51 13.17
C ILE A 461 5.50 -17.24 13.08
N ALA A 462 6.45 -17.10 14.00
CA ALA A 462 7.39 -16.00 13.96
C ALA A 462 8.60 -16.37 13.09
N LEU A 463 8.93 -15.50 12.14
CA LEU A 463 10.19 -15.53 11.43
C LEU A 463 11.09 -14.47 12.09
N ASN A 464 11.96 -14.93 13.00
CA ASN A 464 12.89 -14.04 13.69
C ASN A 464 14.10 -13.81 12.77
N GLY A 465 14.27 -12.59 12.31
CA GLY A 465 15.58 -12.12 11.88
C GLY A 465 16.43 -11.91 13.14
N GLU A 466 17.68 -12.34 13.12
CA GLU A 466 18.66 -11.85 14.08
C GLU A 466 18.88 -10.36 13.92
#